data_0c3b53f49b9bfc930c9d6e0265976b5f
#
_entry.id   0c3b53f49b9bfc930c9d6e0265976b5f
#
_cell.length_a   1.000
_cell.length_b   1.000
_cell.length_c   1.000
_cell.angle_alpha   90.00
_cell.angle_beta   90.00
_cell.angle_gamma   90.00
#
_symmetry.space_group_name_H-M   'P 1'
#
loop_
_entity.id
_entity.type
_entity.pdbx_description
1 polymer ?
#
loop_
_entity_poly.entity_id
_entity_poly.type
_entity_poly.pdbx_seq_one_letter_code
_entity_poly.pdbx_strand_id
1 'polypeptide(L)'
;MKLWALLVAASVALPVGGQTIPAPPGTPVGFSPAHQVLTREAIGRAARFAADRGHFTRAASLRAMAVLERTFLAFDGHDGGQAVELFGTLPARTVAVVVPGAGTTLDAYGRLRGGAMRLRAALGAGSAVVAWLGYPTPRLVSLGSVTTARAVAAAPRLRAFVIRLAAAFPQARISLLCHSYGAVVCARAAPGLPVKNLVLYGTSSVPALRTPATVWAGRGRRDWIANVPPVFGPDPLSPGFGARRFDAGDAGHGDYLLGDSLKSIAAIVAHA
;
A
#
# COMPACT_ATOMS: atom_id res chain seq x y z
N MET A 1 0.00 58.38 -14.13
CA MET A 1 -0.15 56.96 -14.52
C MET A 1 1.20 56.29 -14.35
N LYS A 2 1.39 55.48 -13.29
CA LYS A 2 2.64 54.74 -13.03
C LYS A 2 2.36 53.26 -13.32
N LEU A 3 2.95 52.73 -14.41
CA LEU A 3 2.95 51.27 -14.72
C LEU A 3 3.89 50.59 -13.74
N TRP A 4 3.36 49.64 -12.97
CA TRP A 4 4.12 48.67 -12.23
C TRP A 4 4.27 47.42 -13.10
N ALA A 5 5.47 47.15 -13.59
CA ALA A 5 5.80 45.91 -14.24
C ALA A 5 6.01 44.82 -13.19
N LEU A 6 5.12 43.84 -13.12
CA LEU A 6 5.29 42.63 -12.32
C LEU A 6 6.27 41.69 -13.07
N LEU A 7 7.50 41.62 -12.56
CA LEU A 7 8.47 40.57 -12.93
C LEU A 7 8.03 39.25 -12.25
N VAL A 8 7.43 38.37 -13.02
CA VAL A 8 7.23 36.95 -12.61
C VAL A 8 8.56 36.24 -12.86
N ALA A 9 9.33 36.04 -11.81
CA ALA A 9 10.49 35.15 -11.85
C ALA A 9 10.01 33.72 -11.97
N ALA A 10 10.07 33.14 -13.15
CA ALA A 10 9.89 31.73 -13.38
C ALA A 10 11.07 30.96 -12.76
N SER A 11 10.91 30.48 -11.54
CA SER A 11 11.84 29.53 -10.94
C SER A 11 11.71 28.22 -11.69
N VAL A 12 12.62 27.96 -12.63
CA VAL A 12 12.81 26.63 -13.22
C VAL A 12 13.32 25.73 -12.10
N ALA A 13 12.42 25.04 -11.43
CA ALA A 13 12.78 23.96 -10.53
C ALA A 13 13.42 22.87 -11.38
N LEU A 14 14.75 22.80 -11.37
CA LEU A 14 15.48 21.63 -11.86
C LEU A 14 14.88 20.40 -11.18
N PRO A 15 14.63 19.30 -11.91
CA PRO A 15 14.21 18.07 -11.27
C PRO A 15 15.32 17.67 -10.30
N VAL A 16 15.04 17.78 -9.01
CA VAL A 16 15.89 17.16 -7.98
C VAL A 16 15.81 15.67 -8.26
N GLY A 17 16.78 15.14 -8.99
CA GLY A 17 16.96 13.72 -9.24
C GLY A 17 16.91 13.06 -7.87
N GLY A 18 15.85 12.27 -7.61
CA GLY A 18 15.74 11.55 -6.36
C GLY A 18 17.02 10.73 -6.21
N GLN A 19 17.77 10.94 -5.11
CA GLN A 19 18.98 10.16 -4.84
C GLN A 19 18.59 8.69 -4.90
N THR A 20 19.20 7.96 -5.80
CA THR A 20 19.07 6.51 -5.84
C THR A 20 19.75 5.96 -4.60
N ILE A 21 19.03 5.18 -3.80
CA ILE A 21 19.58 4.48 -2.65
C ILE A 21 19.92 3.07 -3.12
N PRO A 22 21.21 2.75 -3.32
CA PRO A 22 21.61 1.41 -3.70
C PRO A 22 21.44 0.45 -2.52
N ALA A 23 21.24 -0.83 -2.82
CA ALA A 23 21.13 -1.88 -1.82
C ALA A 23 21.70 -3.21 -2.35
N PRO A 24 22.06 -4.15 -1.47
CA PRO A 24 22.33 -5.53 -1.87
C PRO A 24 21.06 -6.19 -2.41
N PRO A 25 21.18 -7.31 -3.18
CA PRO A 25 20.04 -8.06 -3.66
C PRO A 25 19.04 -8.40 -2.54
N GLY A 26 17.77 -8.16 -2.80
CA GLY A 26 16.66 -8.50 -1.91
C GLY A 26 16.25 -9.97 -2.02
N THR A 27 15.07 -10.28 -1.50
CA THR A 27 14.47 -11.61 -1.58
C THR A 27 13.14 -11.56 -2.32
N PRO A 28 12.87 -12.52 -3.22
CA PRO A 28 11.57 -12.66 -3.87
C PRO A 28 10.50 -13.07 -2.85
N VAL A 29 9.23 -13.13 -3.26
CA VAL A 29 8.14 -13.62 -2.40
C VAL A 29 8.34 -15.08 -2.02
N GLY A 30 8.22 -15.41 -0.73
CA GLY A 30 8.25 -16.78 -0.21
C GLY A 30 7.52 -16.88 1.12
N PHE A 31 6.97 -18.07 1.44
CA PHE A 31 6.11 -18.27 2.60
C PHE A 31 6.69 -19.24 3.63
N SER A 32 7.79 -19.94 3.33
CA SER A 32 8.38 -20.89 4.26
C SER A 32 9.13 -20.19 5.41
N PRO A 33 9.24 -20.84 6.59
CA PRO A 33 10.06 -20.31 7.70
C PRO A 33 11.51 -20.04 7.29
N ALA A 34 12.14 -20.91 6.51
CA ALA A 34 13.48 -20.74 6.01
C ALA A 34 13.61 -19.47 5.14
N HIS A 35 12.61 -19.22 4.28
CA HIS A 35 12.59 -18.00 3.47
C HIS A 35 12.48 -16.72 4.32
N GLN A 36 11.70 -16.77 5.41
CA GLN A 36 11.56 -15.64 6.33
C GLN A 36 12.88 -15.31 7.03
N VAL A 37 13.68 -16.32 7.39
CA VAL A 37 15.04 -16.14 7.93
C VAL A 37 15.93 -15.45 6.88
N LEU A 38 15.97 -15.97 5.66
CA LEU A 38 16.76 -15.38 4.56
C LEU A 38 16.36 -13.92 4.28
N THR A 39 15.06 -13.62 4.34
CA THR A 39 14.55 -12.25 4.13
C THR A 39 15.00 -11.31 5.26
N ARG A 40 14.93 -11.75 6.51
CA ARG A 40 15.43 -10.95 7.64
C ARG A 40 16.94 -10.69 7.55
N GLU A 41 17.71 -11.69 7.16
CA GLU A 41 19.16 -11.52 6.93
C GLU A 41 19.45 -10.53 5.78
N ALA A 42 18.66 -10.58 4.69
CA ALA A 42 18.78 -9.63 3.59
C ALA A 42 18.49 -8.19 4.06
N ILE A 43 17.45 -7.98 4.90
CA ILE A 43 17.16 -6.69 5.53
C ILE A 43 18.35 -6.23 6.39
N GLY A 44 18.93 -7.12 7.19
CA GLY A 44 20.09 -6.81 8.03
C GLY A 44 21.33 -6.44 7.20
N ARG A 45 21.59 -7.15 6.09
CA ARG A 45 22.66 -6.77 5.13
C ARG A 45 22.43 -5.39 4.54
N ALA A 46 21.20 -5.11 4.09
CA ALA A 46 20.83 -3.81 3.54
C ALA A 46 20.96 -2.68 4.58
N ALA A 47 20.67 -2.95 5.86
CA ALA A 47 20.84 -1.98 6.94
C ALA A 47 22.32 -1.59 7.13
N ARG A 48 23.22 -2.56 7.15
CA ARG A 48 24.67 -2.32 7.22
C ARG A 48 25.16 -1.55 5.99
N PHE A 49 24.81 -2.03 4.81
CA PHE A 49 25.18 -1.40 3.55
C PHE A 49 24.73 0.08 3.45
N ALA A 50 23.54 0.40 3.94
CA ALA A 50 23.02 1.77 4.00
C ALA A 50 23.82 2.63 5.01
N ALA A 51 24.16 2.07 6.18
CA ALA A 51 24.98 2.76 7.19
C ALA A 51 26.38 3.10 6.65
N ASP A 52 27.05 2.13 6.01
CA ASP A 52 28.40 2.30 5.45
C ASP A 52 28.48 3.39 4.37
N ARG A 53 27.31 3.75 3.79
CA ARG A 53 27.16 4.79 2.77
C ARG A 53 26.55 6.09 3.29
N GLY A 54 26.39 6.23 4.60
CA GLY A 54 25.84 7.44 5.22
C GLY A 54 24.32 7.59 5.11
N HIS A 55 23.60 6.57 4.63
CA HIS A 55 22.12 6.57 4.59
C HIS A 55 21.54 6.18 5.94
N PHE A 56 21.81 6.97 6.98
CA PHE A 56 21.52 6.61 8.37
C PHE A 56 20.04 6.42 8.67
N THR A 57 19.15 7.25 8.08
CA THR A 57 17.69 7.08 8.23
C THR A 57 17.24 5.74 7.68
N ARG A 58 17.68 5.36 6.48
CA ARG A 58 17.41 4.06 5.89
C ARG A 58 17.98 2.92 6.74
N ALA A 59 19.20 3.05 7.21
CA ALA A 59 19.84 2.05 8.08
C ALA A 59 19.06 1.84 9.38
N ALA A 60 18.57 2.91 10.02
CA ALA A 60 17.76 2.83 11.22
C ALA A 60 16.41 2.14 10.95
N SER A 61 15.72 2.53 9.88
CA SER A 61 14.46 1.90 9.46
C SER A 61 14.63 0.40 9.21
N LEU A 62 15.68 0.01 8.50
CA LEU A 62 15.97 -1.40 8.19
C LEU A 62 16.38 -2.20 9.44
N ARG A 63 17.13 -1.63 10.38
CA ARG A 63 17.43 -2.30 11.66
C ARG A 63 16.14 -2.58 12.45
N ALA A 64 15.21 -1.62 12.48
CA ALA A 64 13.90 -1.80 13.11
C ALA A 64 13.02 -2.84 12.39
N MET A 65 13.31 -3.17 11.13
CA MET A 65 12.66 -4.24 10.38
C MET A 65 13.30 -5.62 10.63
N ALA A 66 14.60 -5.68 10.86
CA ALA A 66 15.36 -6.93 10.95
C ALA A 66 15.22 -7.68 12.29
N VAL A 67 14.33 -7.23 13.20
CA VAL A 67 14.11 -7.87 14.49
C VAL A 67 13.34 -9.20 14.36
N LEU A 68 13.52 -10.10 15.35
CA LEU A 68 13.00 -11.48 15.30
C LEU A 68 11.47 -11.56 15.26
N GLU A 69 10.80 -10.60 15.90
CA GLU A 69 9.34 -10.54 16.04
C GLU A 69 8.63 -10.11 14.75
N ARG A 70 9.39 -9.75 13.73
CA ARG A 70 8.85 -9.29 12.45
C ARG A 70 9.05 -10.34 11.35
N THR A 71 7.99 -10.61 10.62
CA THR A 71 7.98 -11.61 9.55
C THR A 71 7.82 -10.93 8.21
N PHE A 72 8.81 -11.10 7.33
CA PHE A 72 8.78 -10.57 5.97
C PHE A 72 8.74 -11.71 4.94
N LEU A 73 7.84 -11.58 3.96
CA LEU A 73 7.64 -12.51 2.86
C LEU A 73 8.44 -12.14 1.61
N ALA A 74 8.85 -10.88 1.50
CA ALA A 74 9.71 -10.36 0.44
C ALA A 74 10.35 -9.04 0.89
N PHE A 75 11.49 -8.70 0.28
CA PHE A 75 12.20 -7.45 0.56
C PHE A 75 13.06 -7.02 -0.63
N ASP A 76 13.09 -5.71 -0.89
CA ASP A 76 14.06 -5.06 -1.78
C ASP A 76 14.42 -3.69 -1.19
N GLY A 77 15.71 -3.46 -0.95
CA GLY A 77 16.21 -2.25 -0.30
C GLY A 77 16.45 -1.06 -1.23
N HIS A 78 16.35 -1.23 -2.55
CA HIS A 78 16.69 -0.19 -3.53
C HIS A 78 15.68 0.97 -3.49
N ASP A 79 16.16 2.19 -3.64
CA ASP A 79 15.37 3.42 -3.75
C ASP A 79 14.35 3.61 -2.60
N GLY A 80 13.07 3.79 -2.90
CA GLY A 80 11.98 3.83 -1.91
C GLY A 80 11.76 2.52 -1.17
N GLY A 81 12.30 1.44 -1.74
CA GLY A 81 12.26 0.08 -1.23
C GLY A 81 10.92 -0.61 -1.40
N GLN A 82 10.95 -1.92 -1.22
CA GLN A 82 9.77 -2.78 -1.18
C GLN A 82 9.86 -3.72 0.01
N ALA A 83 8.74 -3.98 0.67
CA ALA A 83 8.64 -4.92 1.77
C ALA A 83 7.23 -5.51 1.81
N VAL A 84 7.16 -6.81 2.03
CA VAL A 84 5.90 -7.53 2.24
C VAL A 84 5.95 -8.13 3.64
N GLU A 85 5.30 -7.47 4.60
CA GLU A 85 5.32 -7.88 6.02
C GLU A 85 4.02 -8.62 6.38
N LEU A 86 4.16 -9.72 7.09
CA LEU A 86 3.07 -10.56 7.58
C LEU A 86 2.79 -10.28 9.06
N PHE A 87 1.54 -10.09 9.41
CA PHE A 87 1.01 -10.01 10.76
C PHE A 87 0.06 -11.18 11.02
N GLY A 88 0.34 -11.96 12.04
CA GLY A 88 -0.29 -13.26 12.26
C GLY A 88 0.49 -14.40 11.61
N THR A 89 -0.17 -15.51 11.37
CA THR A 89 0.45 -16.73 10.83
C THR A 89 -0.26 -17.21 9.57
N LEU A 90 0.44 -17.89 8.70
CA LEU A 90 -0.12 -18.63 7.57
C LEU A 90 0.12 -20.13 7.80
N PRO A 91 -0.85 -21.00 7.47
CA PRO A 91 -2.13 -20.71 6.84
C PRO A 91 -3.11 -19.97 7.77
N ALA A 92 -3.97 -19.12 7.18
CA ALA A 92 -5.05 -18.43 7.86
C ALA A 92 -6.33 -18.54 7.03
N ARG A 93 -7.49 -18.61 7.70
CA ARG A 93 -8.79 -18.66 7.02
C ARG A 93 -9.10 -17.37 6.28
N THR A 94 -8.73 -16.24 6.87
CA THR A 94 -8.98 -14.89 6.34
C THR A 94 -7.67 -14.14 6.21
N VAL A 95 -7.39 -13.62 5.02
CA VAL A 95 -6.16 -12.87 4.74
C VAL A 95 -6.52 -11.51 4.15
N ALA A 96 -6.08 -10.43 4.80
CA ALA A 96 -6.19 -9.08 4.29
C ALA A 96 -4.84 -8.61 3.73
N VAL A 97 -4.81 -8.11 2.49
CA VAL A 97 -3.62 -7.53 1.87
C VAL A 97 -3.82 -6.02 1.79
N VAL A 98 -3.05 -5.27 2.56
CA VAL A 98 -3.11 -3.80 2.63
C VAL A 98 -2.14 -3.21 1.63
N VAL A 99 -2.68 -2.51 0.63
CA VAL A 99 -1.92 -1.86 -0.44
C VAL A 99 -1.89 -0.35 -0.17
N PRO A 100 -0.72 0.24 0.11
CA PRO A 100 -0.62 1.64 0.50
C PRO A 100 -0.76 2.60 -0.67
N GLY A 101 -1.03 3.85 -0.36
CA GLY A 101 -1.02 4.98 -1.28
C GLY A 101 0.35 5.62 -1.45
N ALA A 102 0.35 6.85 -1.99
CA ALA A 102 1.53 7.68 -2.18
C ALA A 102 2.27 7.96 -0.86
N GLY A 103 3.57 8.23 -0.94
CA GLY A 103 4.41 8.63 0.19
C GLY A 103 4.85 7.50 1.13
N THR A 104 4.47 6.25 0.87
CA THR A 104 4.92 5.10 1.68
C THR A 104 6.25 4.57 1.14
N THR A 105 7.28 4.55 1.97
CA THR A 105 8.62 4.02 1.66
C THR A 105 9.12 3.19 2.83
N LEU A 106 10.28 2.54 2.70
CA LEU A 106 10.91 1.87 3.84
C LEU A 106 11.21 2.84 4.99
N ASP A 107 11.53 4.11 4.68
CA ASP A 107 11.82 5.14 5.68
C ASP A 107 10.55 5.75 6.30
N ALA A 108 9.41 5.60 5.63
CA ALA A 108 8.08 6.05 6.08
C ALA A 108 7.10 4.87 6.21
N TYR A 109 7.58 3.72 6.70
CA TYR A 109 6.82 2.46 6.77
C TYR A 109 5.86 2.38 7.98
N GLY A 110 6.11 3.18 9.01
CA GLY A 110 5.42 3.06 10.29
C GLY A 110 3.90 3.15 10.25
N ARG A 111 3.35 4.01 9.39
CA ARG A 111 1.89 4.15 9.24
C ARG A 111 1.25 2.91 8.63
N LEU A 112 1.82 2.37 7.56
CA LEU A 112 1.37 1.13 6.93
C LEU A 112 1.41 -0.03 7.93
N ARG A 113 2.54 -0.18 8.63
CA ARG A 113 2.72 -1.20 9.67
C ARG A 113 1.70 -1.06 10.80
N GLY A 114 1.56 0.13 11.38
CA GLY A 114 0.62 0.39 12.46
C GLY A 114 -0.83 0.11 12.06
N GLY A 115 -1.22 0.45 10.84
CA GLY A 115 -2.54 0.12 10.30
C GLY A 115 -2.75 -1.39 10.18
N ALA A 116 -1.77 -2.11 9.64
CA ALA A 116 -1.84 -3.57 9.50
C ALA A 116 -1.91 -4.28 10.85
N MET A 117 -1.16 -3.81 11.85
CA MET A 117 -1.22 -4.34 13.22
C MET A 117 -2.60 -4.16 13.85
N ARG A 118 -3.19 -2.96 13.76
CA ARG A 118 -4.54 -2.70 14.30
C ARG A 118 -5.60 -3.53 13.59
N LEU A 119 -5.51 -3.64 12.27
CA LEU A 119 -6.42 -4.49 11.52
C LEU A 119 -6.30 -5.97 11.94
N ARG A 120 -5.06 -6.47 12.10
CA ARG A 120 -4.83 -7.84 12.59
C ARG A 120 -5.44 -8.06 13.99
N ALA A 121 -5.29 -7.08 14.88
CA ALA A 121 -5.91 -7.14 16.20
C ALA A 121 -7.45 -7.15 16.12
N ALA A 122 -8.04 -6.31 15.26
CA ALA A 122 -9.49 -6.25 15.07
C ALA A 122 -10.08 -7.53 14.44
N LEU A 123 -9.34 -8.21 13.55
CA LEU A 123 -9.78 -9.45 12.94
C LEU A 123 -9.68 -10.67 13.86
N GLY A 124 -8.83 -10.64 14.87
CA GLY A 124 -8.69 -11.71 15.86
C GLY A 124 -8.01 -12.99 15.32
N ALA A 125 -8.13 -14.07 16.08
CA ALA A 125 -7.50 -15.36 15.77
C ALA A 125 -7.96 -15.93 14.42
N GLY A 126 -7.09 -16.75 13.78
CA GLY A 126 -7.40 -17.38 12.48
C GLY A 126 -7.33 -16.43 11.27
N SER A 127 -6.92 -15.17 11.48
CA SER A 127 -6.70 -14.21 10.42
C SER A 127 -5.20 -13.91 10.21
N ALA A 128 -4.85 -13.38 9.06
CA ALA A 128 -3.55 -12.77 8.78
C ALA A 128 -3.72 -11.45 8.02
N VAL A 129 -2.80 -10.53 8.24
CA VAL A 129 -2.74 -9.28 7.49
C VAL A 129 -1.37 -9.16 6.85
N VAL A 130 -1.34 -8.81 5.57
CA VAL A 130 -0.12 -8.55 4.82
C VAL A 130 -0.04 -7.07 4.50
N ALA A 131 0.98 -6.39 4.99
CA ALA A 131 1.31 -5.04 4.54
C ALA A 131 2.15 -5.16 3.27
N TRP A 132 1.55 -4.85 2.12
CA TRP A 132 2.17 -5.03 0.81
C TRP A 132 2.72 -3.70 0.27
N LEU A 133 3.96 -3.37 0.56
CA LEU A 133 4.72 -2.32 -0.11
C LEU A 133 5.53 -2.97 -1.26
N GLY A 134 4.85 -3.37 -2.32
CA GLY A 134 5.46 -4.08 -3.46
C GLY A 134 5.76 -3.19 -4.67
N TYR A 135 5.78 -1.87 -4.49
CA TYR A 135 6.05 -0.93 -5.58
C TYR A 135 6.64 0.39 -5.06
N PRO A 136 7.42 1.11 -5.89
CA PRO A 136 7.88 2.46 -5.55
C PRO A 136 6.69 3.42 -5.62
N THR A 137 6.19 3.84 -4.46
CA THR A 137 5.02 4.74 -4.39
C THR A 137 5.36 6.14 -4.93
N PRO A 138 4.40 6.87 -5.51
CA PRO A 138 4.63 8.26 -5.88
C PRO A 138 4.85 9.13 -4.65
N ARG A 139 5.55 10.27 -4.81
CA ARG A 139 5.67 11.28 -3.75
C ARG A 139 4.36 12.06 -3.62
N LEU A 140 4.04 12.51 -2.41
CA LEU A 140 2.81 13.30 -2.13
C LEU A 140 2.84 14.74 -2.69
N VAL A 141 3.89 15.15 -3.40
CA VAL A 141 4.21 16.57 -3.68
C VAL A 141 3.24 17.27 -4.65
N SER A 142 2.49 16.55 -5.46
CA SER A 142 1.31 17.09 -6.16
C SER A 142 0.46 15.98 -6.74
N LEU A 143 -0.85 16.01 -6.51
CA LEU A 143 -1.79 15.08 -7.13
C LEU A 143 -1.87 15.26 -8.65
N GLY A 144 -1.57 16.44 -9.17
CA GLY A 144 -1.55 16.74 -10.60
C GLY A 144 -0.37 16.13 -11.37
N SER A 145 0.69 15.70 -10.68
CA SER A 145 1.86 15.04 -11.29
C SER A 145 1.87 13.52 -11.12
N VAL A 146 0.87 12.95 -10.45
CA VAL A 146 0.78 11.49 -10.23
C VAL A 146 0.25 10.81 -11.48
N THR A 147 1.15 10.30 -12.29
CA THR A 147 0.79 9.52 -13.48
C THR A 147 0.35 8.10 -13.13
N THR A 148 -0.39 7.44 -14.03
CA THR A 148 -0.76 6.02 -13.87
C THR A 148 0.43 5.07 -14.10
N ALA A 149 1.57 5.55 -14.58
CA ALA A 149 2.72 4.71 -14.95
C ALA A 149 3.20 3.78 -13.82
N ARG A 150 3.30 4.31 -12.59
CA ARG A 150 3.68 3.50 -11.42
C ARG A 150 2.64 2.43 -11.07
N ALA A 151 1.36 2.74 -11.24
CA ALA A 151 0.29 1.77 -11.02
C ALA A 151 0.29 0.68 -12.11
N VAL A 152 0.58 1.05 -13.37
CA VAL A 152 0.75 0.08 -14.47
C VAL A 152 1.90 -0.88 -14.18
N ALA A 153 3.04 -0.38 -13.69
CA ALA A 153 4.19 -1.20 -13.33
C ALA A 153 3.97 -2.04 -12.04
N ALA A 154 3.15 -1.53 -11.10
CA ALA A 154 2.87 -2.20 -9.83
C ALA A 154 1.81 -3.31 -9.95
N ALA A 155 0.82 -3.14 -10.82
CA ALA A 155 -0.31 -4.06 -10.94
C ALA A 155 0.10 -5.52 -11.24
N PRO A 156 1.02 -5.82 -12.18
CA PRO A 156 1.51 -7.19 -12.39
C PRO A 156 2.17 -7.80 -11.14
N ARG A 157 2.90 -7.00 -10.35
CA ARG A 157 3.55 -7.45 -9.12
C ARG A 157 2.54 -7.81 -8.04
N LEU A 158 1.52 -6.96 -7.84
CA LEU A 158 0.41 -7.26 -6.92
C LEU A 158 -0.34 -8.51 -7.35
N ARG A 159 -0.63 -8.61 -8.65
CA ARG A 159 -1.30 -9.77 -9.23
C ARG A 159 -0.51 -11.06 -8.99
N ALA A 160 0.79 -11.06 -9.29
CA ALA A 160 1.65 -12.21 -9.06
C ALA A 160 1.71 -12.60 -7.58
N PHE A 161 1.79 -11.61 -6.67
CA PHE A 161 1.75 -11.85 -5.23
C PHE A 161 0.46 -12.54 -4.81
N VAL A 162 -0.70 -12.00 -5.20
CA VAL A 162 -2.02 -12.53 -4.80
C VAL A 162 -2.25 -13.94 -5.36
N ILE A 163 -1.87 -14.18 -6.62
CA ILE A 163 -1.97 -15.52 -7.24
C ILE A 163 -1.11 -16.53 -6.48
N ARG A 164 0.15 -16.18 -6.15
CA ARG A 164 1.05 -17.05 -5.37
C ARG A 164 0.52 -17.30 -3.95
N LEU A 165 -0.04 -16.27 -3.31
CA LEU A 165 -0.67 -16.40 -1.99
C LEU A 165 -1.87 -17.37 -2.04
N ALA A 166 -2.76 -17.20 -3.02
CA ALA A 166 -3.93 -18.07 -3.19
C ALA A 166 -3.54 -19.52 -3.54
N ALA A 167 -2.51 -19.70 -4.37
CA ALA A 167 -2.01 -21.02 -4.71
C ALA A 167 -1.37 -21.75 -3.51
N ALA A 168 -0.62 -21.00 -2.68
CA ALA A 168 0.00 -21.56 -1.48
C ALA A 168 -1.02 -21.86 -0.36
N PHE A 169 -2.13 -21.11 -0.31
CA PHE A 169 -3.16 -21.22 0.73
C PHE A 169 -4.56 -21.20 0.11
N PRO A 170 -4.99 -22.29 -0.56
CA PRO A 170 -6.23 -22.32 -1.35
C PRO A 170 -7.51 -22.16 -0.52
N GLN A 171 -7.44 -22.40 0.79
CA GLN A 171 -8.58 -22.19 1.70
C GLN A 171 -8.67 -20.77 2.25
N ALA A 172 -7.70 -19.90 1.95
CA ALA A 172 -7.69 -18.54 2.44
C ALA A 172 -8.69 -17.67 1.66
N ARG A 173 -9.55 -16.95 2.39
CA ARG A 173 -10.39 -15.90 1.84
C ARG A 173 -9.60 -14.60 1.82
N ILE A 174 -9.17 -14.20 0.63
CA ILE A 174 -8.30 -13.03 0.46
C ILE A 174 -9.14 -11.79 0.17
N SER A 175 -8.88 -10.70 0.90
CA SER A 175 -9.43 -9.37 0.66
C SER A 175 -8.29 -8.39 0.35
N LEU A 176 -8.43 -7.57 -0.72
CA LEU A 176 -7.52 -6.47 -1.02
C LEU A 176 -8.05 -5.17 -0.39
N LEU A 177 -7.22 -4.50 0.38
CA LEU A 177 -7.52 -3.24 1.05
C LEU A 177 -6.64 -2.13 0.46
N CYS A 178 -7.21 -1.26 -0.32
CA CYS A 178 -6.52 -0.43 -1.29
C CYS A 178 -6.70 1.06 -0.96
N HIS A 179 -5.65 1.67 -0.41
CA HIS A 179 -5.68 3.05 0.03
C HIS A 179 -5.19 4.03 -1.03
N SER A 180 -5.93 5.11 -1.27
CA SER A 180 -5.50 6.25 -2.08
C SER A 180 -4.97 5.80 -3.46
N TYR A 181 -3.75 6.15 -3.84
CA TYR A 181 -3.12 5.68 -5.08
C TYR A 181 -3.03 4.14 -5.18
N GLY A 182 -2.96 3.44 -4.05
CA GLY A 182 -3.06 1.98 -4.01
C GLY A 182 -4.37 1.44 -4.60
N ALA A 183 -5.46 2.22 -4.57
CA ALA A 183 -6.72 1.86 -5.22
C ALA A 183 -6.58 1.80 -6.74
N VAL A 184 -5.76 2.69 -7.34
CA VAL A 184 -5.45 2.65 -8.79
C VAL A 184 -4.63 1.40 -9.14
N VAL A 185 -3.67 1.01 -8.28
CA VAL A 185 -2.89 -0.23 -8.44
C VAL A 185 -3.81 -1.45 -8.38
N CYS A 186 -4.68 -1.50 -7.36
CA CYS A 186 -5.61 -2.61 -7.17
C CYS A 186 -6.62 -2.73 -8.33
N ALA A 187 -7.18 -1.62 -8.79
CA ALA A 187 -8.14 -1.64 -9.91
C ALA A 187 -7.50 -2.23 -11.18
N ARG A 188 -6.24 -1.92 -11.44
CA ARG A 188 -5.49 -2.48 -12.58
C ARG A 188 -5.10 -3.94 -12.38
N ALA A 189 -4.86 -4.36 -11.15
CA ALA A 189 -4.52 -5.76 -10.83
C ALA A 189 -5.75 -6.67 -10.80
N ALA A 190 -6.93 -6.15 -10.50
CA ALA A 190 -8.13 -6.88 -10.12
C ALA A 190 -8.70 -7.89 -11.15
N PRO A 191 -8.62 -7.69 -12.49
CA PRO A 191 -9.23 -8.62 -13.43
C PRO A 191 -8.80 -10.08 -13.20
N GLY A 192 -9.76 -10.95 -12.85
CA GLY A 192 -9.52 -12.39 -12.65
C GLY A 192 -8.68 -12.75 -11.41
N LEU A 193 -8.49 -11.82 -10.45
CA LEU A 193 -7.85 -12.18 -9.18
C LEU A 193 -8.78 -13.03 -8.30
N PRO A 194 -8.25 -14.07 -7.63
CA PRO A 194 -9.00 -14.92 -6.71
C PRO A 194 -9.15 -14.25 -5.33
N VAL A 195 -9.82 -13.10 -5.30
CA VAL A 195 -10.09 -12.35 -4.07
C VAL A 195 -11.60 -12.24 -3.83
N LYS A 196 -12.02 -12.24 -2.57
CA LYS A 196 -13.43 -12.12 -2.17
C LYS A 196 -13.88 -10.68 -2.15
N ASN A 197 -13.08 -9.80 -1.56
CA ASN A 197 -13.40 -8.38 -1.45
C ASN A 197 -12.27 -7.53 -2.05
N LEU A 198 -12.68 -6.44 -2.67
CA LEU A 198 -11.82 -5.32 -3.07
C LEU A 198 -12.35 -4.07 -2.37
N VAL A 199 -11.62 -3.58 -1.36
CA VAL A 199 -12.02 -2.45 -0.53
C VAL A 199 -11.22 -1.22 -0.94
N LEU A 200 -11.89 -0.24 -1.55
CA LEU A 200 -11.30 1.01 -2.03
C LEU A 200 -11.58 2.11 -1.02
N TYR A 201 -10.57 2.74 -0.47
CA TYR A 201 -10.75 3.81 0.50
C TYR A 201 -9.76 4.95 0.34
N GLY A 202 -10.18 6.17 0.68
CA GLY A 202 -9.35 7.36 0.56
C GLY A 202 -8.95 7.68 -0.88
N THR A 203 -9.84 7.44 -1.84
CA THR A 203 -9.60 7.77 -3.25
C THR A 203 -10.77 8.53 -3.85
N SER A 204 -10.47 9.45 -4.79
CA SER A 204 -11.49 10.19 -5.55
C SER A 204 -11.79 9.54 -6.90
N SER A 205 -10.90 8.64 -7.39
CA SER A 205 -11.07 8.01 -8.70
C SER A 205 -10.20 6.76 -8.85
N VAL A 206 -10.68 5.81 -9.64
CA VAL A 206 -9.92 4.63 -10.06
C VAL A 206 -10.22 4.31 -11.52
N PRO A 207 -9.34 3.61 -12.25
CA PRO A 207 -9.66 3.10 -13.58
C PRO A 207 -10.91 2.22 -13.57
N ALA A 208 -11.55 2.09 -14.75
CA ALA A 208 -12.67 1.17 -14.92
C ALA A 208 -12.31 -0.23 -14.37
N LEU A 209 -13.18 -0.76 -13.53
CA LEU A 209 -12.91 -1.97 -12.75
C LEU A 209 -13.72 -3.15 -13.28
N ARG A 210 -13.02 -4.26 -13.57
CA ARG A 210 -13.64 -5.55 -13.88
C ARG A 210 -13.11 -6.60 -12.92
N THR A 211 -13.98 -7.14 -12.06
CA THR A 211 -13.58 -8.13 -11.06
C THR A 211 -14.79 -8.98 -10.63
N PRO A 212 -14.60 -10.27 -10.34
CA PRO A 212 -15.64 -11.09 -9.69
C PRO A 212 -15.77 -10.80 -8.20
N ALA A 213 -14.82 -10.07 -7.59
CA ALA A 213 -14.85 -9.72 -6.18
C ALA A 213 -15.99 -8.75 -5.83
N THR A 214 -16.51 -8.83 -4.62
CA THR A 214 -17.36 -7.75 -4.09
C THR A 214 -16.53 -6.49 -3.90
N VAL A 215 -16.93 -5.41 -4.58
CA VAL A 215 -16.26 -4.11 -4.47
C VAL A 215 -16.93 -3.28 -3.38
N TRP A 216 -16.12 -2.75 -2.49
CA TRP A 216 -16.53 -1.84 -1.42
C TRP A 216 -15.83 -0.50 -1.58
N ALA A 217 -16.51 0.59 -1.29
CA ALA A 217 -15.92 1.93 -1.32
C ALA A 217 -16.32 2.74 -0.08
N GLY A 218 -15.35 3.48 0.48
CA GLY A 218 -15.59 4.36 1.62
C GLY A 218 -14.66 5.57 1.60
N ARG A 219 -15.20 6.72 2.01
CA ARG A 219 -14.44 7.97 2.15
C ARG A 219 -14.86 8.64 3.44
N GLY A 220 -13.89 8.95 4.30
CA GLY A 220 -14.11 9.61 5.56
C GLY A 220 -14.50 11.09 5.37
N ARG A 221 -15.32 11.61 6.27
CA ARG A 221 -15.86 12.98 6.19
C ARG A 221 -14.77 14.05 6.25
N ARG A 222 -13.62 13.76 6.89
CA ARG A 222 -12.48 14.69 6.98
C ARG A 222 -11.37 14.42 5.97
N ASP A 223 -11.60 13.51 5.02
CA ASP A 223 -10.62 13.21 3.99
C ASP A 223 -10.63 14.27 2.89
N TRP A 224 -9.54 15.03 2.80
CA TRP A 224 -9.33 16.07 1.79
C TRP A 224 -9.40 15.55 0.34
N ILE A 225 -9.22 14.23 0.13
CA ILE A 225 -9.31 13.61 -1.20
C ILE A 225 -10.68 13.80 -1.85
N ALA A 226 -11.71 14.09 -1.05
CA ALA A 226 -13.06 14.41 -1.55
C ALA A 226 -13.07 15.63 -2.47
N ASN A 227 -12.12 16.54 -2.29
CA ASN A 227 -11.98 17.79 -3.07
C ASN A 227 -11.05 17.63 -4.29
N VAL A 228 -10.53 16.43 -4.53
CA VAL A 228 -9.62 16.17 -5.64
C VAL A 228 -10.43 15.67 -6.85
N PRO A 229 -10.26 16.31 -8.03
CA PRO A 229 -10.91 15.86 -9.25
C PRO A 229 -10.62 14.38 -9.57
N PRO A 230 -11.56 13.67 -10.21
CA PRO A 230 -11.40 12.26 -10.56
C PRO A 230 -10.50 12.08 -11.79
N VAL A 231 -9.17 12.12 -11.61
CA VAL A 231 -8.17 12.10 -12.68
C VAL A 231 -7.84 10.70 -13.23
N PHE A 232 -8.16 9.63 -12.50
CA PHE A 232 -7.83 8.25 -12.92
C PHE A 232 -9.01 7.48 -13.53
N GLY A 233 -10.19 8.05 -13.53
CA GLY A 233 -11.43 7.43 -13.95
C GLY A 233 -12.59 7.78 -13.01
N PRO A 234 -13.69 7.00 -12.97
CA PRO A 234 -14.85 7.31 -12.15
C PRO A 234 -14.55 7.28 -10.64
N ASP A 235 -15.32 8.05 -9.89
CA ASP A 235 -15.32 8.00 -8.42
C ASP A 235 -15.98 6.67 -7.97
N PRO A 236 -15.31 5.87 -7.12
CA PRO A 236 -15.89 4.63 -6.60
C PRO A 236 -17.18 4.82 -5.78
N LEU A 237 -17.43 6.02 -5.28
CA LEU A 237 -18.66 6.38 -4.58
C LEU A 237 -19.77 6.90 -5.50
N SER A 238 -19.51 7.04 -6.81
CA SER A 238 -20.56 7.43 -7.75
C SER A 238 -21.62 6.32 -7.92
N PRO A 239 -22.92 6.66 -8.12
CA PRO A 239 -23.98 5.66 -8.22
C PRO A 239 -23.76 4.60 -9.30
N GLY A 240 -23.16 4.98 -10.44
CA GLY A 240 -22.92 4.09 -11.57
C GLY A 240 -21.67 3.20 -11.43
N PHE A 241 -20.87 3.34 -10.36
CA PHE A 241 -19.65 2.53 -10.19
C PHE A 241 -19.94 1.09 -9.76
N GLY A 242 -21.03 0.85 -9.03
CA GLY A 242 -21.45 -0.48 -8.57
C GLY A 242 -20.75 -0.98 -7.30
N ALA A 243 -20.00 -0.14 -6.59
CA ALA A 243 -19.43 -0.51 -5.30
C ALA A 243 -20.47 -0.44 -4.17
N ARG A 244 -20.40 -1.38 -3.24
CA ARG A 244 -21.08 -1.28 -1.95
C ARG A 244 -20.40 -0.21 -1.10
N ARG A 245 -21.19 0.65 -0.48
CA ARG A 245 -20.64 1.70 0.39
C ARG A 245 -20.44 1.17 1.80
N PHE A 246 -19.37 1.56 2.45
CA PHE A 246 -19.19 1.38 3.88
C PHE A 246 -18.95 2.72 4.58
N ASP A 247 -19.36 2.82 5.83
CA ASP A 247 -19.13 4.03 6.63
C ASP A 247 -17.68 4.09 7.10
N ALA A 248 -16.97 5.12 6.66
CA ALA A 248 -15.60 5.41 7.06
C ALA A 248 -15.54 6.46 8.20
N GLY A 249 -16.67 6.88 8.75
CA GLY A 249 -16.76 7.85 9.84
C GLY A 249 -16.05 9.17 9.52
N ASP A 250 -15.39 9.73 10.53
CA ASP A 250 -14.59 10.97 10.41
C ASP A 250 -13.13 10.74 10.02
N ALA A 251 -12.81 9.62 9.38
CA ALA A 251 -11.44 9.35 8.96
C ALA A 251 -10.87 10.48 8.10
N GLY A 252 -9.66 10.95 8.44
CA GLY A 252 -8.81 11.73 7.55
C GLY A 252 -8.06 10.83 6.60
N HIS A 253 -7.30 11.40 5.65
CA HIS A 253 -6.64 10.64 4.58
C HIS A 253 -5.69 9.53 5.08
N GLY A 254 -5.12 9.69 6.26
CA GLY A 254 -4.19 8.71 6.86
C GLY A 254 -4.80 7.77 7.89
N ASP A 255 -6.10 7.86 8.20
CA ASP A 255 -6.66 7.33 9.45
C ASP A 255 -7.63 6.16 9.24
N TYR A 256 -7.75 5.64 8.02
CA TYR A 256 -8.73 4.59 7.69
C TYR A 256 -8.58 3.29 8.48
N LEU A 257 -7.37 2.97 8.94
CA LEU A 257 -7.15 1.82 9.83
C LEU A 257 -7.12 2.24 11.30
N LEU A 258 -8.05 3.16 11.66
CA LEU A 258 -8.35 3.66 13.00
C LEU A 258 -9.86 3.82 13.18
N GLY A 259 -10.33 3.84 14.42
CA GLY A 259 -11.71 4.18 14.79
C GLY A 259 -12.78 3.40 14.05
N ASP A 260 -13.85 4.09 13.61
CA ASP A 260 -15.01 3.44 12.98
C ASP A 260 -14.70 2.89 11.58
N SER A 261 -13.84 3.57 10.82
CA SER A 261 -13.40 3.06 9.51
C SER A 261 -12.70 1.70 9.66
N LEU A 262 -11.84 1.54 10.67
CA LEU A 262 -11.21 0.25 10.94
C LEU A 262 -12.24 -0.84 11.27
N LYS A 263 -13.26 -0.52 12.08
CA LYS A 263 -14.33 -1.47 12.42
C LYS A 263 -15.09 -1.94 11.17
N SER A 264 -15.48 -0.99 10.32
CA SER A 264 -16.19 -1.27 9.05
C SER A 264 -15.33 -2.14 8.12
N ILE A 265 -14.06 -1.81 7.94
CA ILE A 265 -13.13 -2.57 7.09
C ILE A 265 -12.90 -3.98 7.68
N ALA A 266 -12.71 -4.11 8.99
CA ALA A 266 -12.56 -5.40 9.64
C ALA A 266 -13.80 -6.28 9.49
N ALA A 267 -15.02 -5.72 9.61
CA ALA A 267 -16.26 -6.44 9.37
C ALA A 267 -16.37 -6.95 7.93
N ILE A 268 -16.03 -6.13 6.92
CA ILE A 268 -15.98 -6.57 5.51
C ILE A 268 -15.04 -7.75 5.32
N VAL A 269 -13.85 -7.70 5.91
CA VAL A 269 -12.83 -8.75 5.78
C VAL A 269 -13.25 -10.03 6.52
N ALA A 270 -13.84 -9.92 7.69
CA ALA A 270 -14.27 -11.06 8.50
C ALA A 270 -15.42 -11.85 7.84
N HIS A 271 -16.32 -11.16 7.12
CA HIS A 271 -17.49 -11.75 6.42
C HIS A 271 -17.19 -12.11 4.95
N ALA A 272 -15.92 -12.19 4.57
CA ALA A 272 -15.45 -12.50 3.21
C ALA A 272 -15.88 -13.90 2.73
#